data_b7cc4070aa395959c280501b4623c611
#
_entry.id   b7cc4070aa395959c280501b4623c611
#
_cell.length_a   1.000
_cell.length_b   1.000
_cell.length_c   1.000
_cell.angle_alpha   90.00
_cell.angle_beta   90.00
_cell.angle_gamma   90.00
#
_symmetry.space_group_name_H-M   'P 1'
#
loop_
_entity.id
_entity.type
_entity.pdbx_description
1 polymer ?
#
loop_
_entity_poly.entity_id
_entity_poly.type
_entity_poly.pdbx_seq_one_letter_code
_entity_poly.pdbx_strand_id
1 'polypeptide(L)'
;SKEFVKAGDFVKILGDRSLRSDTEMFARNMLLPDGKEVLLTVPSRPHFSVDNDAGVVEGEFDPAVVAAARASADGIFRVWSDNFSVRLRGGRIFTGNYPLNEAAKAVRAEYDPGETSLLGCTDWTMPRLMANPLPMEFIDEGDRIVIRFEENDEVRVVHLDDGAMPGERTHMGFSTGRWEGETLVVETTHITPDRIDDRGTPFSADLHLLERFTPTADGSRLDYTVTVTDPNNFEEPFEQARFWDWRPEIVVQPYACDEDQEMRQE
;
A
#
# COMPACT_ATOMS: atom_id res chain seq x y z
N SER A 1 11.92 11.96 12.84
CA SER A 1 10.84 11.29 13.57
C SER A 1 10.85 11.72 15.03
N LYS A 2 9.73 12.21 15.56
CA LYS A 2 9.61 12.43 17.02
C LYS A 2 9.49 11.06 17.67
N GLU A 3 10.41 10.73 18.60
CA GLU A 3 10.23 9.60 19.50
C GLU A 3 9.05 9.88 20.42
N PHE A 4 7.95 9.16 20.25
CA PHE A 4 6.78 9.26 21.12
C PHE A 4 6.97 8.53 22.46
N VAL A 5 7.88 7.56 22.48
CA VAL A 5 8.20 6.72 23.65
C VAL A 5 9.71 6.59 23.74
N LYS A 6 10.24 6.70 24.97
CA LYS A 6 11.67 6.51 25.26
C LYS A 6 11.87 5.27 26.12
N ALA A 7 13.05 4.70 26.04
CA ALA A 7 13.43 3.61 26.94
C ALA A 7 13.24 4.02 28.40
N GLY A 8 12.42 3.26 29.14
CA GLY A 8 12.06 3.54 30.54
C GLY A 8 10.69 4.19 30.71
N ASP A 9 10.00 4.60 29.65
CA ASP A 9 8.64 5.09 29.74
C ASP A 9 7.65 3.95 30.04
N PHE A 10 6.63 4.26 30.84
CA PHE A 10 5.52 3.36 31.11
C PHE A 10 4.36 3.70 30.17
N VAL A 11 3.98 2.73 29.35
CA VAL A 11 2.83 2.81 28.44
C VAL A 11 1.80 1.75 28.80
N LYS A 12 0.53 1.99 28.46
CA LYS A 12 -0.48 0.93 28.50
C LYS A 12 -0.82 0.54 27.07
N ILE A 13 -0.85 -0.76 26.79
CA ILE A 13 -1.15 -1.28 25.46
C ILE A 13 -2.43 -2.12 25.53
N LEU A 14 -3.35 -1.84 24.60
CA LEU A 14 -4.47 -2.71 24.27
C LEU A 14 -4.11 -3.45 22.99
N GLY A 15 -4.24 -4.76 23.01
CA GLY A 15 -3.96 -5.58 21.84
C GLY A 15 -4.38 -7.02 22.01
N ASP A 16 -4.16 -7.82 21.00
CA ASP A 16 -4.43 -9.26 20.98
C ASP A 16 -3.11 -10.01 21.27
N ARG A 17 -3.16 -11.02 22.13
CA ARG A 17 -2.00 -11.90 22.35
C ARG A 17 -1.76 -12.77 21.12
N SER A 18 -0.49 -12.98 20.80
CA SER A 18 -0.11 -13.99 19.82
C SER A 18 -0.61 -15.37 20.27
N LEU A 19 -1.13 -16.14 19.31
CA LEU A 19 -1.46 -17.56 19.55
C LEU A 19 -0.24 -18.46 19.41
N ARG A 20 0.89 -17.91 18.96
CA ARG A 20 2.14 -18.65 18.67
C ARG A 20 3.26 -18.33 19.67
N SER A 21 3.21 -17.17 20.33
CA SER A 21 4.25 -16.70 21.24
C SER A 21 3.63 -16.07 22.49
N ASP A 22 4.14 -16.44 23.67
CA ASP A 22 3.69 -15.89 24.95
C ASP A 22 4.24 -14.48 25.23
N THR A 23 5.23 -14.04 24.44
CA THR A 23 5.92 -12.75 24.61
C THR A 23 5.52 -11.70 23.58
N GLU A 24 4.66 -12.05 22.63
CA GLU A 24 4.24 -11.19 21.53
C GLU A 24 2.77 -10.80 21.65
N MET A 25 2.46 -9.62 21.17
CA MET A 25 1.09 -9.15 21.03
C MET A 25 0.94 -8.25 19.79
N PHE A 26 -0.22 -8.29 19.15
CA PHE A 26 -0.62 -7.33 18.16
C PHE A 26 -1.23 -6.11 18.84
N ALA A 27 -0.47 -5.03 18.95
CA ALA A 27 -0.88 -3.82 19.64
C ALA A 27 -1.87 -3.01 18.78
N ARG A 28 -3.00 -2.62 19.36
CA ARG A 28 -4.03 -1.80 18.71
C ARG A 28 -4.03 -0.36 19.18
N ASN A 29 -3.90 -0.15 20.47
CA ASN A 29 -3.90 1.16 21.09
C ASN A 29 -2.74 1.26 22.10
N MET A 30 -2.18 2.43 22.23
CA MET A 30 -1.14 2.73 23.20
C MET A 30 -1.49 4.05 23.93
N LEU A 31 -1.56 3.99 25.25
CA LEU A 31 -1.64 5.19 26.08
C LEU A 31 -0.22 5.62 26.46
N LEU A 32 0.13 6.83 26.06
CA LEU A 32 1.42 7.46 26.32
C LEU A 32 1.51 7.96 27.77
N PRO A 33 2.72 8.24 28.30
CA PRO A 33 2.91 8.79 29.65
C PRO A 33 2.24 10.14 29.88
N ASP A 34 2.04 10.94 28.83
CA ASP A 34 1.36 12.24 28.85
C ASP A 34 -0.18 12.13 28.86
N GLY A 35 -0.72 10.92 28.82
CA GLY A 35 -2.15 10.64 28.81
C GLY A 35 -2.78 10.64 27.40
N LYS A 36 -2.03 10.89 26.34
CA LYS A 36 -2.51 10.75 24.97
C LYS A 36 -2.64 9.30 24.57
N GLU A 37 -3.71 8.97 23.87
CA GLU A 37 -3.89 7.65 23.27
C GLU A 37 -3.51 7.67 21.80
N VAL A 38 -2.64 6.74 21.40
CA VAL A 38 -2.23 6.50 20.02
C VAL A 38 -2.97 5.28 19.49
N LEU A 39 -3.59 5.41 18.33
CA LEU A 39 -4.20 4.30 17.59
C LEU A 39 -3.14 3.69 16.67
N LEU A 40 -2.69 2.48 16.97
CA LEU A 40 -1.60 1.81 16.26
C LEU A 40 -2.07 1.03 15.03
N THR A 41 -3.40 0.80 14.93
CA THR A 41 -3.98 0.02 13.83
C THR A 41 -5.31 0.60 13.37
N VAL A 42 -5.69 0.29 12.15
CA VAL A 42 -6.99 0.63 11.58
C VAL A 42 -7.79 -0.66 11.34
N PRO A 43 -9.06 -0.76 11.76
CA PRO A 43 -9.85 0.27 12.45
C PRO A 43 -9.74 0.13 13.98
N SER A 44 -8.98 0.97 14.64
CA SER A 44 -9.01 1.05 16.10
C SER A 44 -9.93 2.18 16.56
N ARG A 45 -10.52 2.01 17.74
CA ARG A 45 -11.30 3.07 18.42
C ARG A 45 -10.59 3.45 19.70
N PRO A 46 -10.73 4.69 20.17
CA PRO A 46 -10.25 5.08 21.49
C PRO A 46 -10.74 4.10 22.56
N HIS A 47 -9.84 3.66 23.42
CA HIS A 47 -10.11 2.73 24.51
C HIS A 47 -9.78 3.34 25.88
N PHE A 48 -8.70 4.10 25.95
CA PHE A 48 -8.19 4.69 27.19
C PHE A 48 -8.68 6.12 27.38
N SER A 49 -8.92 6.87 26.29
CA SER A 49 -9.35 8.26 26.34
C SER A 49 -10.88 8.37 26.29
N VAL A 50 -11.44 9.14 27.23
CA VAL A 50 -12.90 9.37 27.33
C VAL A 50 -13.35 10.50 26.43
N ASP A 51 -12.46 11.40 26.04
CA ASP A 51 -12.75 12.70 25.42
C ASP A 51 -12.34 12.82 23.93
N ASN A 52 -12.26 11.71 23.18
CA ASN A 52 -11.87 11.69 21.76
C ASN A 52 -10.51 12.34 21.40
N ASP A 53 -9.63 12.59 22.35
CA ASP A 53 -8.24 13.03 22.11
C ASP A 53 -7.34 11.91 21.59
N ALA A 54 -7.91 10.76 21.26
CA ALA A 54 -7.21 9.69 20.61
C ALA A 54 -7.11 9.99 19.12
N GLY A 55 -5.92 10.09 18.60
CA GLY A 55 -5.66 10.36 17.20
C GLY A 55 -4.38 9.71 16.73
N VAL A 56 -4.24 9.65 15.43
CA VAL A 56 -2.93 9.54 14.80
C VAL A 56 -2.19 10.83 15.17
N VAL A 57 -1.01 10.71 15.76
CA VAL A 57 -0.20 11.90 16.04
C VAL A 57 0.33 12.40 14.72
N GLU A 58 -0.34 13.39 14.15
CA GLU A 58 0.21 14.11 13.00
C GLU A 58 1.47 14.83 13.48
N GLY A 59 2.58 14.58 12.80
CA GLY A 59 3.83 15.33 13.01
C GLY A 59 3.61 16.80 12.64
N GLU A 60 4.45 17.69 13.15
CA GLU A 60 4.55 19.05 12.63
C GLU A 60 5.17 18.94 11.23
N PHE A 61 4.40 19.30 10.20
CA PHE A 61 4.87 19.31 8.83
C PHE A 61 5.66 20.60 8.55
N ASP A 62 6.73 20.47 7.77
CA ASP A 62 7.50 21.64 7.34
C ASP A 62 6.68 22.47 6.35
N PRO A 63 6.32 23.73 6.67
CA PRO A 63 5.57 24.59 5.77
C PRO A 63 6.27 24.82 4.42
N ALA A 64 7.60 24.72 4.37
CA ALA A 64 8.35 24.86 3.13
C ALA A 64 8.15 23.65 2.20
N VAL A 65 8.07 22.44 2.76
CA VAL A 65 7.74 21.22 2.00
C VAL A 65 6.33 21.34 1.41
N VAL A 66 5.36 21.74 2.22
CA VAL A 66 3.97 21.95 1.75
C VAL A 66 3.91 22.99 0.64
N ALA A 67 4.62 24.11 0.78
CA ALA A 67 4.63 25.18 -0.22
C ALA A 67 5.29 24.70 -1.53
N ALA A 68 6.41 23.97 -1.45
CA ALA A 68 7.08 23.40 -2.62
C ALA A 68 6.19 22.39 -3.35
N ALA A 69 5.58 21.46 -2.63
CA ALA A 69 4.65 20.48 -3.19
C ALA A 69 3.46 21.14 -3.90
N ARG A 70 2.90 22.23 -3.30
CA ARG A 70 1.83 23.01 -3.93
C ARG A 70 2.25 23.75 -5.18
N ALA A 71 3.50 24.20 -5.23
CA ALA A 71 4.03 24.93 -6.37
C ALA A 71 4.35 24.01 -7.56
N SER A 72 4.75 22.77 -7.31
CA SER A 72 5.08 21.77 -8.34
C SER A 72 3.93 20.86 -8.73
N ALA A 73 2.77 20.96 -8.06
CA ALA A 73 1.64 20.06 -8.29
C ALA A 73 1.07 20.23 -9.71
N ASP A 74 1.11 19.16 -10.51
CA ASP A 74 0.53 19.09 -11.84
C ASP A 74 -0.17 17.74 -12.04
N GLY A 75 -1.47 17.77 -12.29
CA GLY A 75 -2.29 16.58 -12.53
C GLY A 75 -2.04 15.46 -11.50
N ILE A 76 -1.61 14.31 -12.00
CA ILE A 76 -1.28 13.12 -11.20
C ILE A 76 0.12 13.20 -10.56
N PHE A 77 1.01 14.07 -11.03
CA PHE A 77 2.42 14.16 -10.63
C PHE A 77 2.57 14.79 -9.24
N ARG A 78 2.29 14.01 -8.21
CA ARG A 78 2.22 14.38 -6.79
C ARG A 78 2.49 13.17 -5.92
N VAL A 79 2.60 13.42 -4.60
CA VAL A 79 2.59 12.37 -3.58
C VAL A 79 1.16 12.05 -3.17
N TRP A 80 0.80 10.80 -3.31
CA TRP A 80 -0.50 10.24 -2.95
C TRP A 80 -0.34 9.23 -1.82
N SER A 81 -1.22 9.24 -0.84
CA SER A 81 -1.18 8.30 0.28
C SER A 81 -2.56 8.10 0.89
N ASP A 82 -2.73 7.03 1.65
CA ASP A 82 -3.88 6.92 2.53
C ASP A 82 -3.84 8.00 3.61
N ASN A 83 -5.00 8.54 3.93
CA ASN A 83 -5.14 9.44 5.05
C ASN A 83 -5.53 8.66 6.30
N PHE A 84 -4.54 8.27 7.09
CA PHE A 84 -4.75 7.48 8.30
C PHE A 84 -5.58 8.19 9.37
N SER A 85 -5.59 9.54 9.39
CA SER A 85 -6.40 10.30 10.34
C SER A 85 -7.92 10.14 10.13
N VAL A 86 -8.33 9.73 8.93
CA VAL A 86 -9.73 9.46 8.58
C VAL A 86 -10.03 7.99 8.26
N ARG A 87 -9.21 7.07 8.75
CA ARG A 87 -9.44 5.62 8.73
C ARG A 87 -9.54 5.00 7.35
N LEU A 88 -8.48 5.06 6.56
CA LEU A 88 -8.45 4.42 5.24
C LEU A 88 -9.69 4.78 4.40
N ARG A 89 -10.00 6.07 4.29
CA ARG A 89 -11.12 6.57 3.48
C ARG A 89 -11.10 6.05 2.04
N GLY A 90 -9.88 5.82 1.52
CA GLY A 90 -9.66 5.38 0.17
C GLY A 90 -10.22 3.98 -0.18
N GLY A 91 -10.76 3.28 0.80
CA GLY A 91 -11.23 1.92 0.60
C GLY A 91 -10.08 0.90 0.68
N ARG A 92 -10.44 -0.37 0.64
CA ARG A 92 -9.50 -1.50 0.62
C ARG A 92 -9.76 -2.33 -0.61
N ILE A 93 -8.69 -2.65 -1.33
CA ILE A 93 -8.71 -3.59 -2.44
C ILE A 93 -7.98 -4.88 -2.05
N PHE A 94 -8.16 -5.92 -2.82
CA PHE A 94 -7.54 -7.23 -2.62
C PHE A 94 -7.83 -7.83 -1.24
N THR A 95 -9.13 -7.82 -0.87
CA THR A 95 -9.62 -8.30 0.44
C THR A 95 -10.19 -9.71 0.42
N GLY A 96 -10.08 -10.42 -0.71
CA GLY A 96 -10.38 -11.85 -0.82
C GLY A 96 -11.74 -12.23 -1.39
N ASN A 97 -12.53 -11.30 -1.89
CA ASN A 97 -13.77 -11.59 -2.61
C ASN A 97 -13.50 -11.56 -4.13
N TYR A 98 -13.18 -12.71 -4.70
CA TYR A 98 -12.88 -12.84 -6.13
C TYR A 98 -13.64 -14.03 -6.73
N PRO A 99 -13.88 -14.04 -8.05
CA PRO A 99 -14.49 -15.16 -8.76
C PRO A 99 -13.47 -16.29 -8.99
N LEU A 100 -12.95 -16.88 -7.91
CA LEU A 100 -11.95 -17.96 -7.97
C LEU A 100 -12.52 -19.20 -8.62
N ASN A 101 -11.74 -19.83 -9.51
CA ASN A 101 -12.02 -21.18 -9.95
C ASN A 101 -11.67 -22.22 -8.86
N GLU A 102 -12.05 -23.47 -9.05
CA GLU A 102 -11.86 -24.52 -8.03
C GLU A 102 -10.38 -24.80 -7.72
N ALA A 103 -9.49 -24.68 -8.71
CA ALA A 103 -8.05 -24.88 -8.50
C ALA A 103 -7.46 -23.78 -7.60
N ALA A 104 -7.79 -22.53 -7.87
CA ALA A 104 -7.33 -21.39 -7.06
C ALA A 104 -7.92 -21.41 -5.64
N LYS A 105 -9.18 -21.86 -5.47
CA LYS A 105 -9.79 -22.10 -4.15
C LYS A 105 -9.02 -23.13 -3.35
N ALA A 106 -8.60 -24.24 -4.00
CA ALA A 106 -7.83 -25.28 -3.34
C ALA A 106 -6.44 -24.77 -2.89
N VAL A 107 -5.71 -24.07 -3.77
CA VAL A 107 -4.41 -23.48 -3.43
C VAL A 107 -4.53 -22.51 -2.26
N ARG A 108 -5.55 -21.64 -2.30
CA ARG A 108 -5.80 -20.69 -1.22
C ARG A 108 -6.16 -21.35 0.11
N ALA A 109 -6.86 -22.48 0.09
CA ALA A 109 -7.25 -23.19 1.30
C ALA A 109 -6.05 -23.85 2.03
N GLU A 110 -4.97 -24.15 1.31
CA GLU A 110 -3.74 -24.72 1.85
C GLU A 110 -2.75 -23.66 2.37
N TYR A 111 -3.06 -22.38 2.12
CA TYR A 111 -2.19 -21.28 2.51
C TYR A 111 -2.12 -21.09 4.03
N ASP A 112 -0.92 -21.16 4.59
CA ASP A 112 -0.63 -20.75 5.97
C ASP A 112 0.02 -19.35 6.00
N PRO A 113 -0.68 -18.34 6.52
CA PRO A 113 -0.12 -16.99 6.67
C PRO A 113 1.13 -16.94 7.54
N GLY A 114 1.35 -17.96 8.37
CA GLY A 114 2.51 -18.01 9.25
C GLY A 114 3.77 -18.59 8.63
N GLU A 115 3.65 -19.23 7.48
CA GLU A 115 4.80 -19.73 6.70
C GLU A 115 5.29 -18.72 5.66
N THR A 116 4.62 -17.58 5.54
CA THR A 116 4.96 -16.59 4.54
C THR A 116 5.85 -15.51 5.11
N SER A 117 6.82 -15.14 4.29
CA SER A 117 7.72 -14.01 4.46
C SER A 117 7.02 -12.63 4.46
N LEU A 118 5.74 -12.56 4.84
CA LEU A 118 5.04 -11.29 5.07
C LEU A 118 5.69 -10.46 6.19
N LEU A 119 6.56 -11.09 6.97
CA LEU A 119 7.31 -10.49 8.07
C LEU A 119 8.75 -10.14 7.66
N GLY A 120 9.15 -10.37 6.40
CA GLY A 120 10.48 -10.06 5.90
C GLY A 120 10.49 -8.86 4.95
N CYS A 121 11.67 -8.32 4.71
CA CYS A 121 11.95 -7.32 3.70
C CYS A 121 11.79 -7.91 2.29
N THR A 122 10.64 -8.51 2.00
CA THR A 122 10.33 -9.10 0.71
C THR A 122 9.58 -8.12 -0.16
N ASP A 123 9.98 -8.07 -1.41
CA ASP A 123 9.36 -7.22 -2.42
C ASP A 123 7.87 -7.55 -2.58
N TRP A 124 7.04 -6.53 -2.57
CA TRP A 124 5.62 -6.68 -2.84
C TRP A 124 5.38 -6.73 -4.35
N THR A 125 4.74 -7.81 -4.78
CA THR A 125 4.40 -8.02 -6.19
C THR A 125 3.20 -7.19 -6.61
N MET A 126 3.17 -6.70 -7.86
CA MET A 126 1.93 -6.19 -8.44
C MET A 126 0.91 -7.33 -8.58
N PRO A 127 -0.40 -7.10 -8.34
CA PRO A 127 -1.03 -5.80 -8.02
C PRO A 127 -1.12 -5.53 -6.50
N ARG A 128 -0.62 -6.42 -5.65
CA ARG A 128 -0.75 -6.33 -4.20
C ARG A 128 -0.16 -5.03 -3.64
N LEU A 129 0.93 -4.53 -4.25
CA LEU A 129 1.55 -3.26 -3.87
C LEU A 129 0.56 -2.09 -3.91
N MET A 130 -0.41 -2.10 -4.84
CA MET A 130 -1.44 -1.07 -4.94
C MET A 130 -2.44 -1.08 -3.76
N ALA A 131 -2.44 -2.12 -2.92
CA ALA A 131 -3.21 -2.16 -1.67
C ALA A 131 -2.47 -1.55 -0.48
N ASN A 132 -1.18 -1.24 -0.63
CA ASN A 132 -0.35 -0.65 0.41
C ASN A 132 -0.85 0.75 0.77
N PRO A 133 -0.88 1.13 2.06
CA PRO A 133 -1.32 2.45 2.49
C PRO A 133 -0.21 3.51 2.52
N LEU A 134 1.06 3.11 2.32
CA LEU A 134 2.20 4.02 2.37
C LEU A 134 2.21 5.00 1.17
N PRO A 135 2.99 6.09 1.26
CA PRO A 135 3.08 7.07 0.20
C PRO A 135 3.61 6.50 -1.12
N MET A 136 3.07 7.01 -2.22
CA MET A 136 3.62 6.83 -3.57
C MET A 136 3.68 8.17 -4.28
N GLU A 137 4.66 8.34 -5.17
CA GLU A 137 4.90 9.55 -5.95
C GLU A 137 4.93 9.22 -7.44
N PHE A 138 4.17 9.97 -8.24
CA PHE A 138 4.23 9.91 -9.69
C PHE A 138 5.18 10.98 -10.22
N ILE A 139 6.12 10.59 -11.06
CA ILE A 139 7.16 11.44 -11.64
C ILE A 139 7.07 11.34 -13.16
N ASP A 140 6.98 12.51 -13.82
CA ASP A 140 7.03 12.61 -15.28
C ASP A 140 8.50 12.60 -15.74
N GLU A 141 8.88 11.63 -16.57
CA GLU A 141 10.17 11.57 -17.23
C GLU A 141 10.05 11.70 -18.75
N GLY A 142 8.90 12.18 -19.24
CA GLY A 142 8.62 12.45 -20.66
C GLY A 142 8.10 11.23 -21.40
N ASP A 143 8.96 10.29 -21.78
CA ASP A 143 8.60 9.06 -22.49
C ASP A 143 8.10 7.95 -21.56
N ARG A 144 8.16 8.18 -20.27
CA ARG A 144 7.70 7.25 -19.24
C ARG A 144 7.26 7.98 -17.96
N ILE A 145 6.44 7.32 -17.17
CA ILE A 145 6.10 7.74 -15.82
C ILE A 145 6.77 6.79 -14.85
N VAL A 146 7.45 7.34 -13.85
CA VAL A 146 8.02 6.58 -12.75
C VAL A 146 7.10 6.72 -11.54
N ILE A 147 6.68 5.60 -10.95
CA ILE A 147 5.92 5.57 -9.70
C ILE A 147 6.87 5.03 -8.62
N ARG A 148 7.25 5.90 -7.69
CA ARG A 148 8.03 5.53 -6.51
C ARG A 148 7.10 5.20 -5.36
N PHE A 149 7.32 4.07 -4.73
CA PHE A 149 6.62 3.67 -3.51
C PHE A 149 7.57 3.79 -2.31
N GLU A 150 7.03 4.18 -1.16
CA GLU A 150 7.79 4.11 0.09
C GLU A 150 8.01 2.66 0.52
N GLU A 151 7.03 1.78 0.28
CA GLU A 151 7.17 0.35 0.57
C GLU A 151 8.35 -0.26 -0.17
N ASN A 152 9.33 -0.76 0.57
CA ASN A 152 10.56 -1.40 0.11
C ASN A 152 11.36 -0.60 -0.93
N ASP A 153 11.23 0.74 -0.97
CA ASP A 153 11.82 1.60 -2.00
C ASP A 153 11.46 1.18 -3.45
N GLU A 154 10.29 0.56 -3.64
CA GLU A 154 9.87 0.03 -4.91
C GLU A 154 9.69 1.10 -5.98
N VAL A 155 10.06 0.74 -7.20
CA VAL A 155 9.96 1.61 -8.38
C VAL A 155 9.26 0.88 -9.51
N ARG A 156 8.18 1.47 -10.00
CA ARG A 156 7.45 0.98 -11.18
C ARG A 156 7.61 1.95 -12.32
N VAL A 157 7.97 1.43 -13.50
CA VAL A 157 8.09 2.22 -14.73
C VAL A 157 6.88 1.94 -15.62
N VAL A 158 6.19 2.99 -16.03
CA VAL A 158 5.09 2.95 -17.01
C VAL A 158 5.58 3.60 -18.30
N HIS A 159 5.79 2.80 -19.34
CA HIS A 159 6.24 3.25 -20.65
C HIS A 159 5.10 3.93 -21.40
N LEU A 160 5.33 5.14 -21.93
CA LEU A 160 4.36 5.88 -22.73
C LEU A 160 4.65 5.76 -24.24
N ASP A 161 5.77 5.16 -24.60
CA ASP A 161 6.13 4.94 -26.00
C ASP A 161 5.60 3.58 -26.52
N ASP A 162 5.11 3.58 -27.76
CA ASP A 162 4.54 2.37 -28.40
C ASP A 162 5.62 1.33 -28.77
N GLY A 163 6.89 1.66 -28.65
CA GLY A 163 8.02 0.81 -29.01
C GLY A 163 8.58 0.01 -27.83
N ALA A 164 8.15 0.26 -26.60
CA ALA A 164 8.60 -0.46 -25.44
C ALA A 164 8.19 -1.93 -25.49
N MET A 165 9.14 -2.82 -25.21
CA MET A 165 8.92 -4.26 -25.25
C MET A 165 9.20 -4.89 -23.90
N PRO A 166 8.39 -5.88 -23.48
CA PRO A 166 8.64 -6.57 -22.22
C PRO A 166 9.94 -7.38 -22.28
N GLY A 167 10.67 -7.35 -21.16
CA GLY A 167 11.78 -8.23 -20.90
C GLY A 167 11.37 -9.52 -20.16
N GLU A 168 12.24 -9.97 -19.26
CA GLU A 168 11.91 -11.05 -18.33
C GLU A 168 10.80 -10.62 -17.35
N ARG A 169 10.14 -11.59 -16.74
CA ARG A 169 9.13 -11.32 -15.69
C ARG A 169 9.80 -10.77 -14.45
N THR A 170 9.17 -9.77 -13.86
CA THR A 170 9.58 -9.18 -12.58
C THR A 170 8.39 -9.11 -11.62
N HIS A 171 8.62 -8.82 -10.36
CA HIS A 171 7.54 -8.59 -9.39
C HIS A 171 6.71 -7.35 -9.72
N MET A 172 7.29 -6.34 -10.40
CA MET A 172 6.56 -5.16 -10.90
C MET A 172 5.90 -5.38 -12.26
N GLY A 173 6.33 -6.40 -13.02
CA GLY A 173 5.87 -6.65 -14.36
C GLY A 173 6.40 -5.63 -15.38
N PHE A 174 5.74 -5.60 -16.53
CA PHE A 174 5.97 -4.64 -17.60
C PHE A 174 4.69 -3.82 -17.79
N SER A 175 4.80 -2.51 -17.63
CA SER A 175 3.66 -1.58 -17.71
C SER A 175 3.80 -0.64 -18.90
N THR A 176 2.73 -0.54 -19.69
CA THR A 176 2.57 0.49 -20.73
C THR A 176 1.41 1.40 -20.35
N GLY A 177 1.52 2.68 -20.68
CA GLY A 177 0.53 3.68 -20.33
C GLY A 177 0.09 4.53 -21.50
N ARG A 178 -1.12 5.06 -21.41
CA ARG A 178 -1.64 6.09 -22.31
C ARG A 178 -2.55 7.05 -21.56
N TRP A 179 -2.67 8.24 -22.07
CA TRP A 179 -3.58 9.24 -21.53
C TRP A 179 -4.94 9.18 -22.22
N GLU A 180 -6.00 9.15 -21.42
CA GLU A 180 -7.39 9.35 -21.84
C GLU A 180 -7.93 10.59 -21.11
N GLY A 181 -7.73 11.77 -21.67
CA GLY A 181 -7.96 13.04 -20.98
C GLY A 181 -7.03 13.19 -19.78
N GLU A 182 -7.58 13.38 -18.61
CA GLU A 182 -6.83 13.48 -17.33
C GLU A 182 -6.53 12.09 -16.71
N THR A 183 -7.05 11.02 -17.29
CA THR A 183 -6.87 9.66 -16.78
C THR A 183 -5.64 9.02 -17.38
N LEU A 184 -4.72 8.55 -16.54
CA LEU A 184 -3.65 7.64 -16.94
C LEU A 184 -4.21 6.21 -16.95
N VAL A 185 -4.21 5.58 -18.11
CA VAL A 185 -4.60 4.17 -18.29
C VAL A 185 -3.32 3.35 -18.42
N VAL A 186 -3.17 2.32 -17.58
CA VAL A 186 -1.98 1.48 -17.53
C VAL A 186 -2.36 0.02 -17.76
N GLU A 187 -1.66 -0.64 -18.66
CA GLU A 187 -1.73 -2.09 -18.85
C GLU A 187 -0.47 -2.74 -18.34
N THR A 188 -0.60 -3.79 -17.49
CA THR A 188 0.54 -4.49 -16.90
C THR A 188 0.45 -5.98 -17.14
N THR A 189 1.55 -6.51 -17.63
CA THR A 189 1.77 -7.94 -17.93
C THR A 189 3.15 -8.36 -17.41
N HIS A 190 3.58 -9.59 -17.69
CA HIS A 190 4.92 -10.09 -17.36
C HIS A 190 5.25 -10.00 -15.85
N ILE A 191 4.23 -10.09 -15.00
CA ILE A 191 4.39 -10.17 -13.55
C ILE A 191 4.82 -11.59 -13.18
N THR A 192 5.80 -11.72 -12.30
CA THR A 192 6.19 -13.01 -11.71
C THR A 192 5.04 -13.57 -10.89
N PRO A 193 4.59 -14.81 -11.12
CA PRO A 193 3.50 -15.41 -10.35
C PRO A 193 3.74 -15.38 -8.85
N ASP A 194 2.72 -14.97 -8.10
CA ASP A 194 2.74 -14.86 -6.64
C ASP A 194 1.28 -14.85 -6.12
N ARG A 195 0.98 -14.06 -5.13
CA ARG A 195 -0.34 -13.90 -4.48
C ARG A 195 -0.84 -12.47 -4.60
N ILE A 196 -2.15 -12.36 -4.82
CA ILE A 196 -2.81 -11.05 -4.97
C ILE A 196 -3.20 -10.44 -3.62
N ASP A 197 -3.25 -11.24 -2.54
CA ASP A 197 -3.68 -10.82 -1.20
C ASP A 197 -2.99 -11.60 -0.07
N ASP A 198 -3.25 -11.17 1.17
CA ASP A 198 -2.75 -11.78 2.40
C ASP A 198 -3.46 -13.09 2.78
N ARG A 199 -4.36 -13.59 1.93
CA ARG A 199 -5.08 -14.85 2.12
C ARG A 199 -4.57 -15.97 1.25
N GLY A 200 -3.47 -15.74 0.55
CA GLY A 200 -2.84 -16.73 -0.31
C GLY A 200 -3.52 -16.94 -1.65
N THR A 201 -4.32 -15.97 -2.12
CA THR A 201 -4.96 -16.07 -3.43
C THR A 201 -3.93 -16.03 -4.54
N PRO A 202 -3.72 -17.13 -5.31
CA PRO A 202 -2.68 -17.18 -6.33
C PRO A 202 -3.05 -16.37 -7.55
N PHE A 203 -2.02 -15.96 -8.30
CA PHE A 203 -2.17 -15.55 -9.69
C PHE A 203 -1.09 -16.21 -10.57
N SER A 204 -1.37 -16.31 -11.85
CA SER A 204 -0.52 -17.00 -12.81
C SER A 204 0.35 -16.04 -13.63
N ALA A 205 1.19 -16.62 -14.50
CA ALA A 205 1.97 -15.86 -15.48
C ALA A 205 1.11 -15.14 -16.53
N ASP A 206 -0.17 -15.49 -16.66
CA ASP A 206 -1.10 -14.88 -17.59
C ASP A 206 -1.91 -13.74 -16.96
N LEU A 207 -1.53 -13.31 -15.75
CA LEU A 207 -2.13 -12.16 -15.10
C LEU A 207 -1.97 -10.92 -15.99
N HIS A 208 -3.09 -10.25 -16.24
CA HIS A 208 -3.19 -8.97 -16.95
C HIS A 208 -3.95 -7.98 -16.07
N LEU A 209 -3.39 -6.80 -15.88
CA LEU A 209 -4.00 -5.69 -15.15
C LEU A 209 -4.31 -4.56 -16.13
N LEU A 210 -5.53 -4.02 -16.06
CA LEU A 210 -5.91 -2.77 -16.70
C LEU A 210 -6.28 -1.78 -15.59
N GLU A 211 -5.46 -0.76 -15.43
CA GLU A 211 -5.55 0.20 -14.34
C GLU A 211 -5.91 1.59 -14.86
N ARG A 212 -6.64 2.35 -14.07
CA ARG A 212 -7.02 3.72 -14.38
C ARG A 212 -6.77 4.61 -13.17
N PHE A 213 -5.98 5.64 -13.36
CA PHE A 213 -5.65 6.64 -12.36
C PHE A 213 -6.24 7.98 -12.79
N THR A 214 -7.20 8.50 -12.03
CA THR A 214 -7.92 9.72 -12.40
C THR A 214 -7.87 10.73 -11.23
N PRO A 215 -7.10 11.81 -11.35
CA PRO A 215 -7.14 12.87 -10.34
C PRO A 215 -8.51 13.56 -10.36
N THR A 216 -9.02 13.93 -9.19
CA THR A 216 -10.22 14.77 -9.11
C THR A 216 -9.93 16.17 -9.64
N ALA A 217 -10.96 16.88 -10.11
CA ALA A 217 -10.82 18.22 -10.70
C ALA A 217 -10.14 19.25 -9.78
N ASP A 218 -10.27 19.10 -8.46
CA ASP A 218 -9.60 19.93 -7.45
C ASP A 218 -8.20 19.40 -7.08
N GLY A 219 -7.80 18.25 -7.62
CA GLY A 219 -6.53 17.63 -7.37
C GLY A 219 -6.33 17.12 -5.94
N SER A 220 -7.40 17.02 -5.15
CA SER A 220 -7.30 16.58 -3.75
C SER A 220 -7.23 15.06 -3.60
N ARG A 221 -7.65 14.31 -4.63
CA ARG A 221 -7.79 12.86 -4.59
C ARG A 221 -7.41 12.22 -5.91
N LEU A 222 -6.82 11.04 -5.86
CA LEU A 222 -6.56 10.17 -7.00
C LEU A 222 -7.49 8.95 -6.93
N ASP A 223 -8.47 8.89 -7.82
CA ASP A 223 -9.32 7.73 -7.99
C ASP A 223 -8.59 6.64 -8.79
N TYR A 224 -8.72 5.41 -8.35
CA TYR A 224 -8.07 4.25 -8.94
C TYR A 224 -9.07 3.13 -9.14
N THR A 225 -9.06 2.54 -10.34
CA THR A 225 -9.71 1.27 -10.62
C THR A 225 -8.72 0.32 -11.28
N VAL A 226 -8.87 -0.96 -11.00
CA VAL A 226 -8.09 -2.02 -11.64
C VAL A 226 -9.00 -3.16 -12.05
N THR A 227 -8.95 -3.53 -13.33
CA THR A 227 -9.54 -4.78 -13.83
C THR A 227 -8.45 -5.84 -13.85
N VAL A 228 -8.71 -6.94 -13.17
CA VAL A 228 -7.81 -8.09 -13.05
C VAL A 228 -8.33 -9.21 -13.92
N THR A 229 -7.49 -9.71 -14.80
CA THR A 229 -7.77 -10.85 -15.67
C THR A 229 -6.69 -11.90 -15.49
N ASP A 230 -7.06 -13.10 -15.07
CA ASP A 230 -6.19 -14.27 -15.02
C ASP A 230 -7.04 -15.53 -15.20
N PRO A 231 -7.15 -16.05 -16.42
CA PRO A 231 -8.05 -17.17 -16.74
C PRO A 231 -7.63 -18.49 -16.10
N ASN A 232 -6.41 -18.58 -15.55
CA ASN A 232 -5.94 -19.78 -14.85
C ASN A 232 -6.42 -19.85 -13.39
N ASN A 233 -6.79 -18.70 -12.80
CA ASN A 233 -7.18 -18.61 -11.39
C ASN A 233 -8.60 -18.04 -11.17
N PHE A 234 -9.11 -17.25 -12.10
CA PHE A 234 -10.43 -16.61 -11.98
C PHE A 234 -11.38 -17.07 -13.10
N GLU A 235 -12.66 -17.27 -12.74
CA GLU A 235 -13.72 -17.67 -13.68
C GLU A 235 -14.06 -16.54 -14.67
N GLU A 236 -13.90 -15.28 -14.24
CA GLU A 236 -14.13 -14.08 -15.05
C GLU A 236 -13.23 -12.93 -14.56
N PRO A 237 -12.97 -11.91 -15.41
CA PRO A 237 -12.34 -10.69 -14.97
C PRO A 237 -13.14 -10.00 -13.86
N PHE A 238 -12.46 -9.37 -12.90
CA PHE A 238 -13.10 -8.60 -11.85
C PHE A 238 -12.45 -7.23 -11.67
N GLU A 239 -13.23 -6.29 -11.17
CA GLU A 239 -12.79 -4.93 -10.90
C GLU A 239 -12.67 -4.67 -9.41
N GLN A 240 -11.65 -3.90 -9.04
CA GLN A 240 -11.47 -3.35 -7.71
C GLN A 240 -11.26 -1.84 -7.81
N ALA A 241 -11.68 -1.09 -6.79
CA ALA A 241 -11.54 0.36 -6.78
C ALA A 241 -11.14 0.88 -5.39
N ARG A 242 -10.32 1.91 -5.40
CA ARG A 242 -9.98 2.70 -4.22
C ARG A 242 -9.61 4.12 -4.63
N PHE A 243 -9.21 4.96 -3.66
CA PHE A 243 -8.59 6.24 -3.91
C PHE A 243 -7.51 6.55 -2.87
N TRP A 244 -6.66 7.51 -3.16
CA TRP A 244 -5.70 8.10 -2.24
C TRP A 244 -5.94 9.61 -2.16
N ASP A 245 -5.62 10.20 -1.01
CA ASP A 245 -5.64 11.64 -0.84
C ASP A 245 -4.30 12.25 -1.28
N TRP A 246 -4.32 13.46 -1.83
CA TRP A 246 -3.10 14.23 -2.02
C TRP A 246 -2.53 14.67 -0.68
N ARG A 247 -1.26 14.38 -0.47
CA ARG A 247 -0.57 14.65 0.79
C ARG A 247 0.64 15.57 0.55
N PRO A 248 0.43 16.91 0.38
CA PRO A 248 1.50 17.87 0.11
C PRO A 248 2.50 18.01 1.27
N GLU A 249 2.15 17.55 2.45
CA GLU A 249 2.98 17.54 3.65
C GLU A 249 3.90 16.32 3.75
N ILE A 250 3.72 15.33 2.89
CA ILE A 250 4.47 14.07 2.89
C ILE A 250 5.45 14.06 1.70
N VAL A 251 6.63 13.53 1.94
CA VAL A 251 7.58 13.11 0.92
C VAL A 251 7.83 11.62 1.07
N VAL A 252 7.98 10.89 -0.01
CA VAL A 252 8.34 9.48 0.00
C VAL A 252 9.70 9.33 0.66
N GLN A 253 9.76 8.63 1.79
CA GLN A 253 10.98 8.40 2.56
C GLN A 253 11.67 7.11 2.12
N PRO A 254 13.00 6.98 2.31
CA PRO A 254 13.65 5.69 2.20
C PRO A 254 13.03 4.67 3.17
N TYR A 255 12.76 3.48 2.69
CA TYR A 255 12.24 2.38 3.51
C TYR A 255 13.39 1.64 4.18
N ALA A 256 13.57 1.90 5.46
CA ALA A 256 14.61 1.22 6.25
C ALA A 256 14.07 -0.13 6.77
N CYS A 257 14.02 -1.14 5.90
CA CYS A 257 13.78 -2.50 6.34
C CYS A 257 15.06 -3.09 6.94
N ASP A 258 14.99 -3.63 8.15
CA ASP A 258 16.13 -4.22 8.87
C ASP A 258 15.86 -5.71 9.13
N GLU A 259 16.37 -6.56 8.25
CA GLU A 259 16.28 -8.02 8.37
C GLU A 259 16.90 -8.55 9.67
N ASP A 260 17.88 -7.85 10.24
CA ASP A 260 18.52 -8.24 11.49
C ASP A 260 17.60 -8.06 12.71
N GLN A 261 16.59 -7.21 12.65
CA GLN A 261 15.60 -7.08 13.72
C GLN A 261 14.60 -8.25 13.73
N GLU A 262 14.32 -8.83 12.59
CA GLU A 262 13.40 -9.97 12.48
C GLU A 262 14.04 -11.27 12.92
N MET A 263 15.31 -11.51 12.59
CA MET A 263 16.03 -12.73 13.00
C MET A 263 16.39 -12.78 14.50
N ARG A 264 16.24 -11.69 15.23
CA ARG A 264 16.46 -11.67 16.71
C ARG A 264 15.24 -12.12 17.51
N GLN A 265 14.18 -12.52 16.85
CA GLN A 265 12.92 -12.99 17.46
C GLN A 265 12.78 -14.53 17.43
N GLU A 266 13.83 -15.28 17.01
CA GLU A 266 13.90 -16.73 17.15
C GLU A 266 14.48 -17.16 18.50
#